data_7804f2bbee0e7eb559ed20173f7e8986
#
_entry.id   7804f2bbee0e7eb559ed20173f7e8986
#
_cell.length_a   1.000
_cell.length_b   1.000
_cell.length_c   1.000
_cell.angle_alpha   90.00
_cell.angle_beta   90.00
_cell.angle_gamma   90.00
#
_symmetry.space_group_name_H-M   'P 1'
#
loop_
_entity.id
_entity.type
_entity.pdbx_description
1 polymer ?
#
loop_
_entity_poly.entity_id
_entity_poly.type
_entity_poly.pdbx_seq_one_letter_code
_entity_poly.pdbx_strand_id
1 'polypeptide(L)'
;IGVSVSGTPTSENPIDIESVFDDFHADGDHSNLIIPDNDSYKVIYKDYKHSLIPKDSTVTFDPNNGEAVQTKNFDFGEKVSGFDYPLRDGYTFDAWYANGAAYNFDRPVTGDLTLTARWISSDDTAIIATPNKIVVFRLKKPAVLFVASYSENKLSDIKKIELDISESENYIGVLETGLNTANATKISAFLWENSNGNPFAGISPLCESAAAEIYEAESDIS
;
A
#
# COMPACT_ATOMS: atom_id res chain seq x y z
N ILE A 1 -25.69 20.70 -17.63
CA ILE A 1 -26.34 21.11 -16.38
C ILE A 1 -25.47 20.53 -15.27
N GLY A 2 -24.81 21.38 -14.49
CA GLY A 2 -24.01 20.95 -13.35
C GLY A 2 -24.94 20.66 -12.16
N VAL A 3 -24.83 19.45 -11.64
CA VAL A 3 -25.54 19.05 -10.42
C VAL A 3 -24.53 19.02 -9.28
N SER A 4 -24.74 19.87 -8.29
CA SER A 4 -23.95 19.81 -7.06
C SER A 4 -24.70 18.94 -6.05
N VAL A 5 -24.12 17.80 -5.71
CA VAL A 5 -24.74 16.86 -4.75
C VAL A 5 -23.95 16.93 -3.44
N SER A 6 -24.64 17.10 -2.33
CA SER A 6 -24.03 17.02 -1.01
C SER A 6 -23.99 15.57 -0.52
N GLY A 7 -22.83 15.07 -0.18
CA GLY A 7 -22.58 13.72 0.31
C GLY A 7 -21.50 12.99 -0.51
N THR A 8 -20.96 11.92 0.04
CA THR A 8 -20.02 11.04 -0.65
C THR A 8 -20.76 9.77 -1.04
N PRO A 9 -21.02 9.55 -2.36
CA PRO A 9 -21.67 8.32 -2.80
C PRO A 9 -20.73 7.13 -2.62
N THR A 10 -21.32 5.98 -2.27
CA THR A 10 -20.62 4.69 -2.25
C THR A 10 -21.36 3.70 -3.17
N SER A 11 -20.72 2.58 -3.53
CA SER A 11 -21.40 1.54 -4.30
C SER A 11 -22.57 0.90 -3.56
N GLU A 12 -22.54 0.88 -2.23
CA GLU A 12 -23.62 0.37 -1.36
C GLU A 12 -24.68 1.42 -1.07
N ASN A 13 -24.30 2.70 -1.08
CA ASN A 13 -25.20 3.83 -0.86
C ASN A 13 -25.02 4.89 -1.96
N PRO A 14 -25.50 4.61 -3.18
CA PRO A 14 -25.44 5.52 -4.31
C PRO A 14 -26.34 6.75 -4.08
N ILE A 15 -25.98 7.88 -4.67
CA ILE A 15 -26.84 9.05 -4.68
C ILE A 15 -27.83 8.92 -5.84
N ASP A 16 -29.11 8.91 -5.51
CA ASP A 16 -30.20 8.92 -6.50
C ASP A 16 -30.28 10.32 -7.17
N ILE A 17 -29.95 10.37 -8.46
CA ILE A 17 -29.94 11.62 -9.22
C ILE A 17 -31.37 12.09 -9.53
N GLU A 18 -32.32 11.20 -9.67
CA GLU A 18 -33.71 11.56 -10.01
C GLU A 18 -34.41 12.29 -8.88
N SER A 19 -34.01 12.05 -7.63
CA SER A 19 -34.54 12.79 -6.48
C SER A 19 -34.13 14.27 -6.47
N VAL A 20 -33.15 14.66 -7.30
CA VAL A 20 -32.63 16.02 -7.41
C VAL A 20 -33.31 16.80 -8.54
N PHE A 21 -33.99 16.12 -9.46
CA PHE A 21 -34.69 16.71 -10.62
C PHE A 21 -36.14 16.29 -10.66
N ASP A 22 -37.04 17.14 -10.18
CA ASP A 22 -38.49 16.88 -10.19
C ASP A 22 -39.08 16.64 -11.59
N ASP A 23 -38.38 17.04 -12.67
CA ASP A 23 -38.80 16.93 -14.04
C ASP A 23 -37.97 15.97 -14.93
N PHE A 24 -37.02 15.21 -14.34
CA PHE A 24 -36.17 14.31 -15.10
C PHE A 24 -36.83 12.91 -15.22
N HIS A 25 -37.89 12.83 -16.02
CA HIS A 25 -38.49 11.55 -16.39
C HIS A 25 -37.84 11.04 -17.66
N ALA A 26 -36.69 10.39 -17.53
CA ALA A 26 -36.06 9.74 -18.66
C ALA A 26 -36.56 8.30 -18.79
N ASP A 27 -37.34 8.03 -19.82
CA ASP A 27 -37.67 6.66 -20.21
C ASP A 27 -36.43 5.97 -20.79
N GLY A 28 -35.66 5.29 -19.96
CA GLY A 28 -34.51 4.51 -20.36
C GLY A 28 -33.17 4.98 -19.83
N ASP A 29 -32.09 4.30 -20.23
CA ASP A 29 -30.72 4.58 -19.80
C ASP A 29 -30.13 5.81 -20.50
N HIS A 30 -29.91 6.87 -19.74
CA HIS A 30 -29.26 8.10 -20.18
C HIS A 30 -27.99 8.38 -19.36
N SER A 31 -27.43 7.38 -18.70
CA SER A 31 -26.25 7.53 -17.86
C SER A 31 -25.05 8.13 -18.59
N ASN A 32 -24.92 7.88 -19.90
CA ASN A 32 -23.88 8.45 -20.76
C ASN A 32 -24.02 9.94 -21.05
N LEU A 33 -25.19 10.52 -20.80
CA LEU A 33 -25.46 11.96 -21.01
C LEU A 33 -25.24 12.79 -19.73
N ILE A 34 -25.15 12.13 -18.59
CA ILE A 34 -24.95 12.75 -17.30
C ILE A 34 -23.47 12.62 -16.93
N ILE A 35 -22.75 13.72 -16.99
CA ILE A 35 -21.30 13.77 -16.72
C ILE A 35 -21.11 14.36 -15.34
N PRO A 36 -20.60 13.57 -14.36
CA PRO A 36 -20.22 14.11 -13.06
C PRO A 36 -19.14 15.20 -13.22
N ASP A 37 -19.19 16.22 -12.41
CA ASP A 37 -18.15 17.25 -12.31
C ASP A 37 -16.87 16.76 -11.61
N ASN A 38 -16.94 15.59 -10.97
CA ASN A 38 -15.82 14.91 -10.36
C ASN A 38 -15.54 13.59 -11.10
N ASP A 39 -14.34 13.48 -11.65
CA ASP A 39 -13.88 12.32 -12.43
C ASP A 39 -13.79 11.02 -11.63
N SER A 40 -13.89 11.07 -10.31
CA SER A 40 -13.92 9.87 -9.44
C SER A 40 -15.26 9.15 -9.43
N TYR A 41 -16.29 9.70 -10.08
CA TYR A 41 -17.64 9.14 -10.09
C TYR A 41 -18.12 8.83 -11.50
N LYS A 42 -19.04 7.87 -11.59
CA LYS A 42 -19.79 7.54 -12.82
C LYS A 42 -21.28 7.49 -12.50
N VAL A 43 -22.11 7.73 -13.51
CA VAL A 43 -23.56 7.54 -13.42
C VAL A 43 -23.91 6.17 -13.96
N ILE A 44 -24.72 5.43 -13.24
CA ILE A 44 -25.30 4.16 -13.69
C ILE A 44 -26.81 4.27 -13.76
N TYR A 45 -27.44 3.48 -14.63
CA TYR A 45 -28.89 3.29 -14.68
C TYR A 45 -29.24 1.88 -14.21
N LYS A 46 -29.96 1.78 -13.13
CA LYS A 46 -30.36 0.50 -12.54
C LYS A 46 -31.73 0.65 -11.85
N ASP A 47 -32.59 -0.36 -11.96
CA ASP A 47 -33.91 -0.38 -11.36
C ASP A 47 -34.76 0.85 -11.71
N TYR A 48 -34.68 1.27 -12.99
CA TYR A 48 -35.34 2.45 -13.56
C TYR A 48 -34.90 3.80 -12.94
N LYS A 49 -33.69 3.84 -12.39
CA LYS A 49 -33.11 5.04 -11.76
C LYS A 49 -31.69 5.31 -12.19
N HIS A 50 -31.34 6.59 -12.32
CA HIS A 50 -29.97 7.03 -12.49
C HIS A 50 -29.34 7.28 -11.11
N SER A 51 -28.17 6.71 -10.87
CA SER A 51 -27.47 6.84 -9.61
C SER A 51 -26.02 7.22 -9.82
N LEU A 52 -25.51 8.11 -8.96
CA LEU A 52 -24.09 8.46 -8.91
C LEU A 52 -23.37 7.46 -8.03
N ILE A 53 -22.36 6.78 -8.59
CA ILE A 53 -21.51 5.85 -7.85
C ILE A 53 -20.04 6.16 -8.12
N PRO A 54 -19.11 5.74 -7.23
CA PRO A 54 -17.68 5.82 -7.51
C PRO A 54 -17.32 5.01 -8.76
N LYS A 55 -16.33 5.48 -9.53
CA LYS A 55 -15.76 4.70 -10.63
C LYS A 55 -15.01 3.49 -10.11
N ASP A 56 -14.95 2.43 -10.92
CA ASP A 56 -14.08 1.30 -10.68
C ASP A 56 -12.63 1.78 -10.72
N SER A 57 -11.78 1.12 -9.96
CA SER A 57 -10.35 1.41 -9.87
C SER A 57 -9.56 0.40 -10.70
N THR A 58 -8.57 0.87 -11.43
CA THR A 58 -7.63 0.01 -12.15
C THR A 58 -6.42 -0.25 -11.28
N VAL A 59 -6.15 -1.51 -10.96
CA VAL A 59 -4.94 -1.94 -10.30
C VAL A 59 -3.97 -2.51 -11.33
N THR A 60 -2.80 -1.90 -11.43
CA THR A 60 -1.68 -2.33 -12.29
C THR A 60 -0.68 -3.11 -11.44
N PHE A 61 -0.35 -4.34 -11.85
CA PHE A 61 0.68 -5.18 -11.25
C PHE A 61 1.90 -5.17 -12.16
N ASP A 62 2.96 -4.50 -11.72
CA ASP A 62 4.26 -4.49 -12.37
C ASP A 62 5.17 -5.54 -11.70
N PRO A 63 5.48 -6.66 -12.37
CA PRO A 63 6.32 -7.71 -11.80
C PRO A 63 7.78 -7.27 -11.64
N ASN A 64 8.19 -6.14 -12.23
CA ASN A 64 9.55 -5.59 -12.11
C ASN A 64 10.67 -6.63 -12.36
N ASN A 65 10.43 -7.53 -13.31
CA ASN A 65 11.35 -8.62 -13.72
C ASN A 65 11.58 -8.65 -15.22
N GLY A 66 11.01 -7.70 -15.98
CA GLY A 66 11.05 -7.60 -17.43
C GLY A 66 9.86 -8.24 -18.15
N GLU A 67 8.97 -8.88 -17.42
CA GLU A 67 7.70 -9.37 -17.96
C GLU A 67 6.67 -8.23 -18.12
N ALA A 68 5.58 -8.51 -18.85
CA ALA A 68 4.53 -7.53 -19.08
C ALA A 68 3.75 -7.25 -17.79
N VAL A 69 3.39 -5.99 -17.59
CA VAL A 69 2.47 -5.58 -16.52
C VAL A 69 1.09 -6.17 -16.75
N GLN A 70 0.38 -6.47 -15.66
CA GLN A 70 -1.00 -6.93 -15.67
C GLN A 70 -1.90 -5.88 -15.05
N THR A 71 -3.12 -5.76 -15.57
CA THR A 71 -4.13 -4.83 -15.03
C THR A 71 -5.40 -5.57 -14.67
N LYS A 72 -6.03 -5.18 -13.56
CA LYS A 72 -7.35 -5.67 -13.15
C LYS A 72 -8.20 -4.50 -12.65
N ASN A 73 -9.50 -4.58 -12.92
CA ASN A 73 -10.46 -3.60 -12.41
C ASN A 73 -11.12 -4.16 -11.14
N PHE A 74 -11.30 -3.29 -10.18
CA PHE A 74 -11.95 -3.55 -8.91
C PHE A 74 -13.04 -2.50 -8.66
N ASP A 75 -14.13 -2.91 -8.09
CA ASP A 75 -15.14 -1.96 -7.63
C ASP A 75 -14.56 -1.05 -6.54
N PHE A 76 -15.05 0.17 -6.47
CA PHE A 76 -14.65 1.10 -5.41
C PHE A 76 -14.94 0.49 -4.03
N GLY A 77 -13.92 0.44 -3.18
CA GLY A 77 -14.03 -0.15 -1.84
C GLY A 77 -13.77 -1.67 -1.79
N GLU A 78 -13.59 -2.32 -2.94
CA GLU A 78 -13.21 -3.74 -2.99
C GLU A 78 -11.75 -3.95 -2.56
N LYS A 79 -11.44 -5.12 -2.01
CA LYS A 79 -10.06 -5.51 -1.70
C LYS A 79 -9.41 -6.15 -2.91
N VAL A 80 -8.13 -5.84 -3.14
CA VAL A 80 -7.35 -6.46 -4.22
C VAL A 80 -7.20 -7.96 -3.98
N SER A 81 -7.58 -8.75 -4.97
CA SER A 81 -7.54 -10.21 -4.91
C SER A 81 -7.26 -10.84 -6.29
N GLY A 82 -7.02 -12.15 -6.32
CA GLY A 82 -6.92 -12.92 -7.55
C GLY A 82 -5.73 -12.54 -8.45
N PHE A 83 -4.60 -12.17 -7.87
CA PHE A 83 -3.34 -11.92 -8.58
C PHE A 83 -2.38 -13.08 -8.39
N ASP A 84 -1.48 -13.26 -9.37
CA ASP A 84 -0.42 -14.26 -9.31
C ASP A 84 0.85 -13.64 -8.71
N TYR A 85 1.64 -14.46 -8.01
CA TYR A 85 2.96 -14.06 -7.54
C TYR A 85 3.96 -14.22 -8.68
N PRO A 86 4.71 -13.16 -9.04
CA PRO A 86 5.69 -13.22 -10.10
C PRO A 86 6.91 -14.06 -9.65
N LEU A 87 7.69 -14.54 -10.62
CA LEU A 87 8.93 -15.27 -10.40
C LEU A 87 10.11 -14.52 -11.03
N ARG A 88 11.29 -14.63 -10.41
CA ARG A 88 12.53 -14.06 -10.92
C ARG A 88 13.71 -14.92 -10.49
N ASP A 89 14.49 -15.42 -11.44
CA ASP A 89 15.64 -16.28 -11.18
C ASP A 89 16.68 -15.57 -10.30
N GLY A 90 17.16 -16.24 -9.26
CA GLY A 90 18.14 -15.71 -8.32
C GLY A 90 17.56 -14.70 -7.30
N TYR A 91 16.24 -14.54 -7.26
CA TYR A 91 15.57 -13.62 -6.35
C TYR A 91 14.39 -14.29 -5.63
N THR A 92 14.08 -13.77 -4.46
CA THR A 92 12.87 -14.09 -3.71
C THR A 92 11.91 -12.91 -3.81
N PHE A 93 10.64 -13.17 -4.14
CA PHE A 93 9.59 -12.16 -4.07
C PHE A 93 9.36 -11.77 -2.60
N ASP A 94 9.46 -10.48 -2.31
CA ASP A 94 9.16 -9.92 -0.99
C ASP A 94 7.67 -9.60 -0.86
N ALA A 95 7.23 -8.57 -1.57
CA ALA A 95 5.86 -8.11 -1.54
C ALA A 95 5.56 -7.22 -2.76
N TRP A 96 4.29 -6.93 -2.96
CA TRP A 96 3.85 -5.85 -3.81
C TRP A 96 3.97 -4.52 -3.06
N TYR A 97 4.58 -3.53 -3.69
CA TYR A 97 4.84 -2.21 -3.12
C TYR A 97 4.01 -1.13 -3.82
N ALA A 98 3.44 -0.23 -3.02
CA ALA A 98 2.85 1.03 -3.46
C ALA A 98 3.41 2.18 -2.63
N ASN A 99 3.68 3.32 -3.24
CA ASN A 99 4.17 4.52 -2.54
C ASN A 99 5.40 4.28 -1.62
N GLY A 100 6.26 3.33 -2.02
CA GLY A 100 7.49 3.00 -1.29
C GLY A 100 7.29 2.15 -0.03
N ALA A 101 6.16 1.48 0.12
CA ALA A 101 5.90 0.54 1.20
C ALA A 101 5.21 -0.73 0.69
N ALA A 102 5.37 -1.86 1.41
CA ALA A 102 4.63 -3.07 1.14
C ALA A 102 3.13 -2.80 1.31
N TYR A 103 2.37 -3.10 0.26
CA TYR A 103 0.94 -2.83 0.21
C TYR A 103 0.18 -3.77 1.14
N ASN A 104 -0.74 -3.21 1.89
CA ASN A 104 -1.64 -3.98 2.74
C ASN A 104 -2.92 -4.34 1.99
N PHE A 105 -3.09 -5.63 1.66
CA PHE A 105 -4.24 -6.15 0.92
C PHE A 105 -5.57 -6.15 1.70
N ASP A 106 -5.54 -5.83 2.99
CA ASP A 106 -6.77 -5.58 3.76
C ASP A 106 -7.38 -4.21 3.47
N ARG A 107 -6.60 -3.32 2.87
CA ARG A 107 -7.03 -1.99 2.48
C ARG A 107 -7.93 -2.04 1.24
N PRO A 108 -9.11 -1.36 1.27
CA PRO A 108 -9.96 -1.25 0.10
C PRO A 108 -9.32 -0.35 -0.97
N VAL A 109 -9.60 -0.65 -2.23
CA VAL A 109 -9.18 0.19 -3.37
C VAL A 109 -10.15 1.36 -3.52
N THR A 110 -9.63 2.58 -3.50
CA THR A 110 -10.42 3.82 -3.60
C THR A 110 -9.99 4.71 -4.76
N GLY A 111 -9.20 4.17 -5.68
CA GLY A 111 -8.69 4.84 -6.88
C GLY A 111 -7.67 3.97 -7.60
N ASP A 112 -7.21 4.42 -8.75
CA ASP A 112 -6.20 3.70 -9.53
C ASP A 112 -4.92 3.49 -8.70
N LEU A 113 -4.35 2.29 -8.82
CA LEU A 113 -3.23 1.85 -8.02
C LEU A 113 -2.21 1.11 -8.88
N THR A 114 -0.93 1.42 -8.68
CA THR A 114 0.17 0.64 -9.24
C THR A 114 0.89 -0.09 -8.12
N LEU A 115 0.97 -1.41 -8.25
CA LEU A 115 1.68 -2.33 -7.37
C LEU A 115 2.92 -2.83 -8.09
N THR A 116 4.10 -2.52 -7.56
CA THR A 116 5.39 -2.96 -8.12
C THR A 116 6.00 -4.04 -7.25
N ALA A 117 6.41 -5.14 -7.85
CA ALA A 117 7.08 -6.23 -7.13
C ALA A 117 8.43 -5.78 -6.59
N ARG A 118 8.68 -6.04 -5.30
CA ARG A 118 10.00 -5.93 -4.69
C ARG A 118 10.67 -7.29 -4.64
N TRP A 119 11.95 -7.31 -4.99
CA TRP A 119 12.77 -8.51 -5.08
C TRP A 119 13.93 -8.45 -4.11
N ILE A 120 14.23 -9.58 -3.49
CA ILE A 120 15.39 -9.78 -2.62
C ILE A 120 16.33 -10.76 -3.30
N SER A 121 17.57 -10.33 -3.53
CA SER A 121 18.62 -11.21 -4.04
C SER A 121 18.86 -12.38 -3.09
N SER A 122 19.08 -13.57 -3.64
CA SER A 122 19.33 -14.78 -2.83
C SER A 122 20.64 -14.74 -2.05
N ASP A 123 21.57 -13.85 -2.41
CA ASP A 123 22.93 -13.81 -1.85
C ASP A 123 23.20 -12.57 -0.99
N ASP A 124 22.40 -11.53 -1.09
CA ASP A 124 22.68 -10.24 -0.47
C ASP A 124 22.01 -10.10 0.92
N THR A 125 22.60 -9.23 1.74
CA THR A 125 21.95 -8.77 2.97
C THR A 125 20.65 -8.05 2.60
N ALA A 126 19.56 -8.36 3.29
CA ALA A 126 18.26 -7.76 3.04
C ALA A 126 17.43 -7.62 4.32
N ILE A 127 16.45 -6.73 4.27
CA ILE A 127 15.43 -6.58 5.30
C ILE A 127 14.04 -6.62 4.69
N ILE A 128 13.12 -7.22 5.43
CA ILE A 128 11.68 -7.18 5.16
C ILE A 128 11.01 -6.49 6.35
N ALA A 129 10.09 -5.58 6.07
CA ALA A 129 9.30 -4.92 7.09
C ALA A 129 7.84 -5.39 7.04
N THR A 130 7.29 -5.66 8.21
CA THR A 130 5.85 -5.80 8.44
C THR A 130 5.45 -4.80 9.53
N PRO A 131 4.16 -4.54 9.76
CA PRO A 131 3.72 -3.59 10.78
C PRO A 131 4.33 -3.83 12.18
N ASN A 132 4.60 -5.09 12.55
CA ASN A 132 5.05 -5.45 13.88
C ASN A 132 6.48 -6.00 13.93
N LYS A 133 7.03 -6.45 12.81
CA LYS A 133 8.31 -7.18 12.77
C LYS A 133 9.20 -6.73 11.63
N ILE A 134 10.49 -6.79 11.88
CA ILE A 134 11.51 -6.68 10.84
C ILE A 134 12.25 -8.01 10.77
N VAL A 135 12.39 -8.55 9.57
CA VAL A 135 13.22 -9.73 9.31
C VAL A 135 14.50 -9.27 8.65
N VAL A 136 15.63 -9.62 9.22
CA VAL A 136 16.96 -9.36 8.67
C VAL A 136 17.50 -10.66 8.10
N PHE A 137 17.96 -10.64 6.87
CA PHE A 137 18.50 -11.80 6.17
C PHE A 137 19.98 -11.59 5.84
N ARG A 138 20.77 -12.66 6.01
CA ARG A 138 22.16 -12.75 5.52
C ARG A 138 23.03 -11.56 5.94
N LEU A 139 22.87 -11.12 7.17
CA LEU A 139 23.75 -10.11 7.74
C LEU A 139 25.17 -10.67 7.86
N LYS A 140 26.14 -10.01 7.23
CA LYS A 140 27.55 -10.47 7.13
C LYS A 140 28.51 -9.69 8.01
N LYS A 141 28.06 -8.64 8.66
CA LYS A 141 28.87 -7.80 9.55
C LYS A 141 27.97 -7.07 10.54
N PRO A 142 28.53 -6.61 11.68
CA PRO A 142 27.75 -5.87 12.68
C PRO A 142 27.02 -4.69 12.07
N ALA A 143 25.79 -4.47 12.48
CA ALA A 143 24.91 -3.46 11.92
C ALA A 143 24.09 -2.73 12.97
N VAL A 144 23.54 -1.60 12.56
CA VAL A 144 22.53 -0.87 13.30
C VAL A 144 21.25 -0.86 12.46
N LEU A 145 20.19 -1.36 13.04
CA LEU A 145 18.86 -1.28 12.47
C LEU A 145 18.10 -0.09 13.08
N PHE A 146 17.68 0.83 12.24
CA PHE A 146 16.74 1.88 12.62
C PHE A 146 15.36 1.48 12.13
N VAL A 147 14.38 1.51 13.02
CA VAL A 147 12.98 1.28 12.69
C VAL A 147 12.19 2.51 13.09
N ALA A 148 11.37 3.02 12.18
CA ALA A 148 10.62 4.24 12.38
C ALA A 148 9.14 4.05 12.02
N SER A 149 8.24 4.65 12.80
CA SER A 149 6.83 4.75 12.48
C SER A 149 6.48 6.17 12.01
N TYR A 150 5.55 6.26 11.08
CA TYR A 150 5.09 7.52 10.50
C TYR A 150 3.58 7.62 10.54
N SER A 151 3.07 8.83 10.84
CA SER A 151 1.68 9.21 10.70
C SER A 151 1.61 10.36 9.68
N GLU A 152 0.83 10.21 8.61
CA GLU A 152 0.71 11.22 7.56
C GLU A 152 2.07 11.78 7.06
N ASN A 153 3.04 10.89 6.83
CA ASN A 153 4.43 11.20 6.44
C ASN A 153 5.27 11.97 7.49
N LYS A 154 4.77 12.14 8.71
CA LYS A 154 5.55 12.70 9.83
C LYS A 154 6.09 11.56 10.69
N LEU A 155 7.35 11.66 11.08
CA LEU A 155 7.98 10.73 12.02
C LEU A 155 7.23 10.76 13.36
N SER A 156 6.73 9.61 13.81
CA SER A 156 6.01 9.45 15.08
C SER A 156 6.88 8.84 16.16
N ASP A 157 7.64 7.80 15.81
CA ASP A 157 8.53 7.12 16.73
C ASP A 157 9.73 6.53 15.98
N ILE A 158 10.86 6.36 16.64
CA ILE A 158 12.07 5.76 16.09
C ILE A 158 12.80 4.93 17.15
N LYS A 159 13.25 3.76 16.73
CA LYS A 159 14.04 2.86 17.57
C LYS A 159 15.33 2.47 16.86
N LYS A 160 16.44 2.47 17.64
CA LYS A 160 17.74 1.94 17.24
C LYS A 160 17.94 0.56 17.85
N ILE A 161 18.34 -0.41 17.05
CA ILE A 161 18.67 -1.77 17.48
C ILE A 161 20.06 -2.10 16.96
N GLU A 162 20.96 -2.47 17.86
CA GLU A 162 22.31 -2.92 17.50
C GLU A 162 22.28 -4.43 17.24
N LEU A 163 22.84 -4.84 16.11
CA LEU A 163 22.92 -6.22 15.68
C LEU A 163 24.39 -6.63 15.65
N ASP A 164 24.75 -7.55 16.53
CA ASP A 164 26.07 -8.18 16.58
C ASP A 164 25.98 -9.59 15.96
N ILE A 165 26.93 -9.93 15.10
CA ILE A 165 26.99 -11.22 14.39
C ILE A 165 28.23 -12.02 14.83
N SER A 166 28.59 -11.97 16.08
CA SER A 166 29.85 -12.55 16.59
C SER A 166 30.08 -14.03 16.25
N GLU A 167 29.08 -14.78 15.76
CA GLU A 167 29.22 -16.24 15.57
C GLU A 167 28.60 -16.85 14.30
N SER A 168 28.04 -16.09 13.34
CA SER A 168 27.44 -16.72 12.16
C SER A 168 27.62 -15.94 10.86
N GLU A 169 28.06 -16.64 9.81
CA GLU A 169 28.20 -16.09 8.46
C GLU A 169 26.85 -15.78 7.76
N ASN A 170 25.73 -16.25 8.32
CA ASN A 170 24.39 -16.07 7.75
C ASN A 170 23.36 -15.78 8.83
N TYR A 171 23.49 -14.62 9.47
CA TYR A 171 22.50 -14.21 10.49
C TYR A 171 21.13 -13.99 9.84
N ILE A 172 20.12 -14.66 10.38
CA ILE A 172 18.70 -14.40 10.13
C ILE A 172 18.05 -14.07 11.46
N GLY A 173 17.48 -12.88 11.56
CA GLY A 173 16.82 -12.41 12.77
C GLY A 173 15.41 -11.93 12.50
N VAL A 174 14.48 -12.29 13.38
CA VAL A 174 13.14 -11.72 13.43
C VAL A 174 13.07 -10.82 14.65
N LEU A 175 12.86 -9.54 14.45
CA LEU A 175 12.90 -8.50 15.47
C LEU A 175 11.54 -7.86 15.61
N GLU A 176 11.00 -7.85 16.83
CA GLU A 176 9.81 -7.06 17.13
C GLU A 176 10.16 -5.56 17.06
N THR A 177 9.35 -4.77 16.37
CA THR A 177 9.62 -3.33 16.24
C THR A 177 9.58 -2.64 17.59
N GLY A 178 8.62 -3.00 18.43
CA GLY A 178 8.39 -2.37 19.74
C GLY A 178 8.19 -0.86 19.65
N LEU A 179 7.74 -0.37 18.48
CA LEU A 179 7.38 1.02 18.23
C LEU A 179 5.97 1.31 18.73
N ASN A 180 5.74 2.58 19.06
CA ASN A 180 4.37 3.06 19.16
C ASN A 180 3.79 3.21 17.74
N THR A 181 2.81 2.37 17.42
CA THR A 181 2.12 2.36 16.11
C THR A 181 0.74 2.97 16.17
N ALA A 182 0.33 3.53 17.32
CA ALA A 182 -0.95 4.23 17.42
C ALA A 182 -1.01 5.38 16.41
N ASN A 183 -2.02 5.37 15.55
CA ASN A 183 -2.21 6.30 14.44
C ASN A 183 -1.07 6.29 13.39
N ALA A 184 -0.20 5.31 13.41
CA ALA A 184 0.82 5.18 12.38
C ALA A 184 0.23 4.59 11.11
N THR A 185 0.62 5.15 9.96
CA THR A 185 0.21 4.69 8.63
C THR A 185 1.29 3.89 7.92
N LYS A 186 2.52 3.97 8.41
CA LYS A 186 3.67 3.30 7.81
C LYS A 186 4.77 3.00 8.82
N ILE A 187 5.42 1.84 8.68
CA ILE A 187 6.72 1.50 9.29
C ILE A 187 7.78 1.56 8.20
N SER A 188 8.97 2.05 8.54
CA SER A 188 10.16 1.94 7.69
C SER A 188 11.34 1.42 8.48
N ALA A 189 12.18 0.61 7.85
CA ALA A 189 13.37 0.02 8.43
C ALA A 189 14.60 0.32 7.56
N PHE A 190 15.71 0.64 8.19
CA PHE A 190 16.97 1.00 7.57
C PHE A 190 18.10 0.23 8.27
N LEU A 191 18.84 -0.55 7.51
CA LEU A 191 19.96 -1.33 8.03
C LEU A 191 21.29 -0.71 7.58
N TRP A 192 22.08 -0.29 8.54
CA TRP A 192 23.34 0.40 8.29
C TRP A 192 24.51 -0.32 8.96
N GLU A 193 25.70 -0.18 8.37
CA GLU A 193 26.91 -0.72 8.94
C GLU A 193 27.21 -0.10 10.30
N ASN A 194 27.50 -0.95 11.28
CA ASN A 194 28.00 -0.49 12.60
C ASN A 194 29.51 -0.35 12.53
N SER A 195 29.99 0.87 12.39
CA SER A 195 31.43 1.17 12.31
C SER A 195 32.16 1.19 13.66
N ASN A 196 31.73 0.36 14.62
CA ASN A 196 32.39 0.15 15.92
C ASN A 196 32.84 1.44 16.63
N GLY A 197 31.89 2.33 16.89
CA GLY A 197 32.13 3.49 17.77
C GLY A 197 32.82 4.69 17.11
N ASN A 198 33.05 4.66 15.81
CA ASN A 198 33.47 5.86 15.07
C ASN A 198 32.27 6.58 14.44
N PRO A 199 31.73 7.63 15.09
CA PRO A 199 30.56 8.35 14.57
C PRO A 199 30.82 9.10 13.27
N PHE A 200 32.06 9.13 12.80
CA PHE A 200 32.52 9.81 11.58
C PHE A 200 32.96 8.83 10.49
N ALA A 201 33.02 7.51 10.73
CA ALA A 201 33.14 6.54 9.65
C ALA A 201 31.84 6.57 8.87
N GLY A 202 31.91 6.80 7.56
CA GLY A 202 30.74 6.98 6.70
C GLY A 202 29.75 5.86 6.95
N ILE A 203 28.56 6.21 7.43
CA ILE A 203 27.45 5.27 7.65
C ILE A 203 26.95 4.87 6.27
N SER A 204 27.16 3.60 5.91
CA SER A 204 26.71 3.07 4.62
C SER A 204 25.50 2.16 4.81
N PRO A 205 24.46 2.29 4.02
CA PRO A 205 23.37 1.33 4.02
C PRO A 205 23.92 -0.04 3.58
N LEU A 206 23.51 -1.10 4.27
CA LEU A 206 23.89 -2.48 3.95
C LEU A 206 22.98 -3.13 2.90
N CYS A 207 21.78 -2.58 2.75
CA CYS A 207 20.78 -2.99 1.75
C CYS A 207 19.79 -1.86 1.52
N GLU A 208 18.88 -2.07 0.58
CA GLU A 208 17.72 -1.20 0.41
C GLU A 208 16.85 -1.18 1.69
N SER A 209 16.27 -0.02 1.98
CA SER A 209 15.30 0.09 3.06
C SER A 209 14.03 -0.71 2.77
N ALA A 210 13.37 -1.18 3.80
CA ALA A 210 12.06 -1.80 3.69
C ALA A 210 11.01 -0.96 4.41
N ALA A 211 9.78 -0.99 3.92
CA ALA A 211 8.67 -0.34 4.58
C ALA A 211 7.39 -1.17 4.41
N ALA A 212 6.47 -1.05 5.36
CA ALA A 212 5.15 -1.65 5.31
C ALA A 212 4.08 -0.64 5.67
N GLU A 213 2.96 -0.67 4.97
CA GLU A 213 1.77 0.09 5.34
C GLU A 213 1.10 -0.51 6.57
N ILE A 214 0.59 0.36 7.43
CA ILE A 214 -0.32 0.01 8.51
C ILE A 214 -1.70 0.48 8.07
N TYR A 215 -2.65 -0.43 8.06
CA TYR A 215 -4.06 -0.14 7.83
C TYR A 215 -4.86 -0.68 9.02
N GLU A 216 -5.51 0.21 9.74
CA GLU A 216 -6.52 -0.17 10.71
C GLU A 216 -7.87 0.04 10.03
N ALA A 217 -8.64 -1.05 9.85
CA ALA A 217 -10.01 -0.93 9.40
C ALA A 217 -10.77 -0.05 10.41
N GLU A 218 -11.49 0.94 9.92
CA GLU A 218 -12.40 1.70 10.78
C GLU A 218 -13.31 0.69 11.48
N SER A 219 -13.27 0.64 12.81
CA SER A 219 -14.22 -0.15 13.57
C SER A 219 -15.60 0.46 13.31
N ASP A 220 -16.51 -0.32 12.73
CA ASP A 220 -17.90 0.05 12.63
C ASP A 220 -18.35 0.54 14.00
N ILE A 221 -18.50 1.86 14.14
CA ILE A 221 -19.12 2.45 15.31
C ILE A 221 -20.63 2.21 15.12
N SER A 222 -21.08 1.08 15.68
CA SER A 222 -22.49 0.73 15.78
C SER A 222 -23.25 1.67 16.71
#